data_365ac9fae2ef06d4d79b48a74cab847a
#
_entry.id   365ac9fae2ef06d4d79b48a74cab847a
#
_cell.length_a   1.000
_cell.length_b   1.000
_cell.length_c   1.000
_cell.angle_alpha   90.00
_cell.angle_beta   90.00
_cell.angle_gamma   90.00
#
_symmetry.space_group_name_H-M   'P 1'
#
loop_
_entity.id
_entity.type
_entity.pdbx_description
1 polymer ?
#
loop_
_entity_poly.entity_id
_entity_poly.type
_entity_poly.pdbx_seq_one_letter_code
_entity_poly.pdbx_strand_id
1 'polypeptide(L)'
;VSFISKSARSDFGSGIAIALLSLTYALSYGALLFTSPLLIPYIGYAISAALVTTVVTGLAVAYMSGIKFSIAGPDSNSVAVMASLFVLVAQSLSDRGLGGEALALATLTIMTAITLLTALTMFLLGHFQIGNFIRFVPISVAGGFLAAAGCLMVSGAILLATGIDPMNPGAFNGFTDLQLIKLGTVCALAVIYWYVATYVKNSLALPIAIFGSIFIAHAVFAMQGLSIAQAQELGLLLEVSGETKLFIPATQSVLDTISLATFIEFFPETVAVIVVVGLAILLIIAGIELERNFDSNLNHELKIHGYAIGLSGLFGGFAGLVSLSRSLLNVEKKSRFPIAAFLTTLLCGGVLLVGSDAIAMLPQISLAAMVLFLGTQIAFRWMVTTITTLDTIEYLMILVIAGTTLYAGFIFGLGLGVVAGCILFAARASIISIVRSQLSGEAYRSRIVRSTDEEEFLDGAHKTIRIYELQGFLFFGTAHNFYTLIKDQLEDNGDDVRHLILSFRHVSGIDASAEQILQKIFYAADKHNCTVSTIELPKRDQIRVARLLHRSPALIADHNYAAIYDAMEAIEESMLRE
;
A
#
# COMPACT_ATOMS: atom_id res chain seq x y z
N VAL A 1 30.42 -28.87 -21.53
CA VAL A 1 29.93 -28.04 -22.64
C VAL A 1 28.43 -28.28 -22.87
N SER A 2 27.93 -29.53 -22.74
CA SER A 2 26.49 -29.85 -22.94
C SER A 2 25.54 -29.30 -21.83
N PHE A 3 26.02 -29.13 -20.61
CA PHE A 3 25.26 -28.61 -19.47
C PHE A 3 24.98 -27.10 -19.59
N ILE A 4 25.94 -26.35 -20.10
CA ILE A 4 25.79 -24.88 -20.35
C ILE A 4 24.77 -24.63 -21.46
N SER A 5 24.73 -25.49 -22.48
CA SER A 5 23.79 -25.32 -23.62
C SER A 5 22.32 -25.56 -23.25
N LYS A 6 22.03 -26.48 -22.31
CA LYS A 6 20.67 -26.76 -21.83
C LYS A 6 20.14 -25.66 -20.91
N SER A 7 20.98 -25.14 -20.02
CA SER A 7 20.65 -24.01 -19.14
C SER A 7 20.39 -22.75 -19.97
N ALA A 8 21.28 -22.41 -20.91
CA ALA A 8 21.12 -21.23 -21.75
C ALA A 8 19.85 -21.26 -22.63
N ARG A 9 19.46 -22.43 -23.14
CA ARG A 9 18.22 -22.57 -23.91
C ARG A 9 16.96 -22.40 -23.03
N SER A 10 16.99 -22.92 -21.80
CA SER A 10 15.91 -22.73 -20.82
C SER A 10 15.78 -21.27 -20.42
N ASP A 11 16.91 -20.59 -20.18
CA ASP A 11 16.97 -19.19 -19.77
C ASP A 11 16.48 -18.25 -20.88
N PHE A 12 16.83 -18.56 -22.14
CA PHE A 12 16.39 -17.81 -23.31
C PHE A 12 14.86 -17.97 -23.55
N GLY A 13 14.34 -19.20 -23.45
CA GLY A 13 12.90 -19.47 -23.59
C GLY A 13 12.04 -18.78 -22.53
N SER A 14 12.49 -18.77 -21.28
CA SER A 14 11.80 -18.03 -20.20
C SER A 14 11.92 -16.52 -20.37
N GLY A 15 13.09 -16.05 -20.83
CA GLY A 15 13.30 -14.64 -21.11
C GLY A 15 12.35 -14.11 -22.21
N ILE A 16 12.12 -14.89 -23.27
CA ILE A 16 11.14 -14.54 -24.33
C ILE A 16 9.72 -14.48 -23.73
N ALA A 17 9.34 -15.45 -22.91
CA ALA A 17 8.01 -15.44 -22.28
C ALA A 17 7.78 -14.18 -21.44
N ILE A 18 8.76 -13.81 -20.63
CA ILE A 18 8.72 -12.61 -19.78
C ILE A 18 8.71 -11.35 -20.64
N ALA A 19 9.50 -11.30 -21.73
CA ALA A 19 9.53 -10.17 -22.65
C ALA A 19 8.17 -9.97 -23.34
N LEU A 20 7.56 -11.04 -23.85
CA LEU A 20 6.24 -11.00 -24.45
C LEU A 20 5.16 -10.58 -23.44
N LEU A 21 5.20 -11.12 -22.21
CA LEU A 21 4.28 -10.74 -21.16
C LEU A 21 4.46 -9.27 -20.74
N SER A 22 5.69 -8.79 -20.65
CA SER A 22 5.99 -7.39 -20.34
C SER A 22 5.54 -6.45 -21.45
N LEU A 23 5.69 -6.84 -22.71
CA LEU A 23 5.18 -6.09 -23.84
C LEU A 23 3.65 -5.98 -23.79
N THR A 24 2.93 -7.09 -23.57
CA THR A 24 1.47 -7.05 -23.45
C THR A 24 0.99 -6.16 -22.31
N TYR A 25 1.66 -6.19 -21.16
CA TYR A 25 1.36 -5.28 -20.05
C TYR A 25 1.63 -3.82 -20.42
N ALA A 26 2.77 -3.52 -21.05
CA ALA A 26 3.10 -2.16 -21.48
C ALA A 26 2.04 -1.59 -22.43
N LEU A 27 1.64 -2.38 -23.44
CA LEU A 27 0.61 -1.97 -24.40
C LEU A 27 -0.75 -1.73 -23.71
N SER A 28 -1.19 -2.65 -22.85
CA SER A 28 -2.48 -2.56 -22.17
C SER A 28 -2.52 -1.44 -21.14
N TYR A 29 -1.46 -1.27 -20.36
CA TYR A 29 -1.38 -0.19 -19.38
C TYR A 29 -1.21 1.18 -20.03
N GLY A 30 -0.47 1.26 -21.15
CA GLY A 30 -0.40 2.48 -21.94
C GLY A 30 -1.79 2.87 -22.48
N ALA A 31 -2.54 1.92 -23.00
CA ALA A 31 -3.90 2.16 -23.46
C ALA A 31 -4.84 2.62 -22.33
N LEU A 32 -4.69 2.07 -21.11
CA LEU A 32 -5.48 2.45 -19.95
C LEU A 32 -5.24 3.91 -19.51
N LEU A 33 -4.05 4.44 -19.71
CA LEU A 33 -3.74 5.82 -19.32
C LEU A 33 -4.56 6.84 -20.12
N PHE A 34 -4.82 6.61 -21.40
CA PHE A 34 -5.55 7.51 -22.29
C PHE A 34 -6.95 6.99 -22.62
N THR A 35 -7.73 6.64 -21.59
CA THR A 35 -9.12 6.20 -21.77
C THR A 35 -10.12 7.35 -21.88
N SER A 36 -9.75 8.58 -21.47
CA SER A 36 -10.61 9.75 -21.70
C SER A 36 -10.91 9.94 -23.20
N PRO A 37 -12.18 10.19 -23.59
CA PRO A 37 -12.54 10.49 -24.98
C PRO A 37 -11.70 11.58 -25.60
N LEU A 38 -11.24 12.55 -24.81
CA LEU A 38 -10.37 13.65 -25.22
C LEU A 38 -8.96 13.21 -25.61
N LEU A 39 -8.49 12.08 -25.06
CA LEU A 39 -7.12 11.58 -25.18
C LEU A 39 -7.01 10.31 -26.04
N ILE A 40 -8.12 9.58 -26.28
CA ILE A 40 -8.12 8.34 -27.09
C ILE A 40 -7.43 8.52 -28.46
N PRO A 41 -7.65 9.62 -29.21
CA PRO A 41 -6.98 9.80 -30.50
C PRO A 41 -5.44 9.87 -30.41
N TYR A 42 -4.92 10.15 -29.21
CA TYR A 42 -3.48 10.30 -28.92
C TYR A 42 -2.91 9.14 -28.08
N ILE A 43 -3.62 8.01 -28.01
CA ILE A 43 -3.27 6.83 -27.21
C ILE A 43 -1.86 6.29 -27.51
N GLY A 44 -1.36 6.53 -28.71
CA GLY A 44 0.00 6.17 -29.12
C GLY A 44 1.08 6.79 -28.24
N TYR A 45 0.90 8.02 -27.76
CA TYR A 45 1.84 8.65 -26.83
C TYR A 45 1.87 7.94 -25.46
N ALA A 46 0.71 7.54 -24.94
CA ALA A 46 0.62 6.83 -23.66
C ALA A 46 1.22 5.41 -23.75
N ILE A 47 1.00 4.72 -24.86
CA ILE A 47 1.62 3.40 -25.13
C ILE A 47 3.14 3.56 -25.25
N SER A 48 3.62 4.59 -25.97
CA SER A 48 5.06 4.89 -26.05
C SER A 48 5.66 5.18 -24.69
N ALA A 49 4.98 5.96 -23.83
CA ALA A 49 5.41 6.21 -22.45
C ALA A 49 5.49 4.91 -21.62
N ALA A 50 4.54 3.99 -21.79
CA ALA A 50 4.57 2.69 -21.12
C ALA A 50 5.72 1.79 -21.61
N LEU A 51 6.03 1.81 -22.91
CA LEU A 51 7.19 1.11 -23.47
C LEU A 51 8.50 1.70 -22.95
N VAL A 52 8.63 3.03 -22.92
CA VAL A 52 9.80 3.73 -22.32
C VAL A 52 9.95 3.33 -20.86
N THR A 53 8.86 3.35 -20.09
CA THR A 53 8.86 2.91 -18.70
C THR A 53 9.38 1.47 -18.58
N THR A 54 8.91 0.56 -19.43
CA THR A 54 9.36 -0.84 -19.42
C THR A 54 10.85 -0.97 -19.69
N VAL A 55 11.34 -0.25 -20.69
CA VAL A 55 12.76 -0.25 -21.09
C VAL A 55 13.63 0.34 -19.99
N VAL A 56 13.31 1.55 -19.55
CA VAL A 56 14.18 2.31 -18.65
C VAL A 56 14.15 1.74 -17.23
N THR A 57 12.95 1.54 -16.66
CA THR A 57 12.87 0.97 -15.30
C THR A 57 13.29 -0.48 -15.27
N GLY A 58 12.99 -1.25 -16.31
CA GLY A 58 13.41 -2.64 -16.45
C GLY A 58 14.91 -2.80 -16.38
N LEU A 59 15.66 -1.99 -17.15
CA LEU A 59 17.12 -1.98 -17.12
C LEU A 59 17.67 -1.46 -15.77
N ALA A 60 17.19 -0.31 -15.30
CA ALA A 60 17.70 0.30 -14.09
C ALA A 60 17.53 -0.65 -12.87
N VAL A 61 16.35 -1.23 -12.70
CA VAL A 61 16.09 -2.16 -11.60
C VAL A 61 16.89 -3.46 -11.77
N ALA A 62 16.97 -4.04 -12.96
CA ALA A 62 17.73 -5.29 -13.21
C ALA A 62 19.22 -5.16 -12.86
N TYR A 63 19.81 -3.99 -13.06
CA TYR A 63 21.23 -3.76 -12.76
C TYR A 63 21.48 -3.28 -11.33
N MET A 64 20.62 -2.42 -10.78
CA MET A 64 20.87 -1.70 -9.52
C MET A 64 20.22 -2.37 -8.32
N SER A 65 19.10 -3.11 -8.48
CA SER A 65 18.40 -3.77 -7.38
C SER A 65 19.25 -4.86 -6.71
N GLY A 66 19.08 -4.99 -5.41
CA GLY A 66 19.60 -6.11 -4.63
C GLY A 66 18.94 -7.44 -5.01
N ILE A 67 17.73 -7.39 -5.54
CA ILE A 67 16.94 -8.55 -5.99
C ILE A 67 17.31 -8.86 -7.45
N LYS A 68 18.34 -9.67 -7.65
CA LYS A 68 18.95 -9.91 -8.98
C LYS A 68 18.06 -10.53 -10.05
N PHE A 69 16.94 -11.09 -9.68
CA PHE A 69 15.96 -11.66 -10.60
C PHE A 69 14.75 -10.76 -10.85
N SER A 70 14.77 -9.54 -10.35
CA SER A 70 13.65 -8.62 -10.46
C SER A 70 13.39 -8.20 -11.91
N ILE A 71 12.11 -8.16 -12.27
CA ILE A 71 11.61 -7.64 -13.54
C ILE A 71 10.73 -6.43 -13.22
N ALA A 72 11.07 -5.27 -13.75
CA ALA A 72 10.33 -4.04 -13.53
C ALA A 72 9.70 -3.51 -14.83
N GLY A 73 8.77 -2.58 -14.67
CA GLY A 73 8.05 -1.92 -15.76
C GLY A 73 6.74 -1.33 -15.23
N PRO A 74 5.80 -0.96 -16.09
CA PRO A 74 4.48 -0.53 -15.68
C PRO A 74 3.81 -1.55 -14.75
N ASP A 75 3.17 -1.06 -13.69
CA ASP A 75 2.46 -1.87 -12.70
C ASP A 75 1.00 -1.45 -12.60
N SER A 76 0.12 -2.41 -12.36
CA SER A 76 -1.33 -2.19 -12.31
C SER A 76 -1.76 -1.15 -11.28
N ASN A 77 -1.09 -1.12 -10.11
CA ASN A 77 -1.47 -0.25 -9.02
C ASN A 77 -1.13 1.22 -9.33
N SER A 78 0.11 1.46 -9.82
CA SER A 78 0.54 2.80 -10.21
C SER A 78 -0.26 3.30 -11.41
N VAL A 79 -0.46 2.45 -12.43
CA VAL A 79 -1.17 2.82 -13.66
C VAL A 79 -2.63 3.16 -13.41
N ALA A 80 -3.34 2.42 -12.56
CA ALA A 80 -4.75 2.71 -12.28
C ALA A 80 -4.97 4.09 -11.63
N VAL A 81 -4.09 4.45 -10.65
CA VAL A 81 -4.14 5.78 -10.03
C VAL A 81 -3.75 6.87 -11.03
N MET A 82 -2.73 6.61 -11.83
CA MET A 82 -2.28 7.56 -12.85
C MET A 82 -3.32 7.75 -13.94
N ALA A 83 -4.02 6.70 -14.38
CA ALA A 83 -5.07 6.80 -15.39
C ALA A 83 -6.23 7.71 -14.95
N SER A 84 -6.67 7.59 -13.68
CA SER A 84 -7.69 8.50 -13.14
C SER A 84 -7.21 9.95 -13.07
N LEU A 85 -5.96 10.16 -12.71
CA LEU A 85 -5.35 11.49 -12.71
C LEU A 85 -5.24 12.08 -14.14
N PHE A 86 -4.90 11.26 -15.15
CA PHE A 86 -4.90 11.69 -16.54
C PHE A 86 -6.26 12.21 -17.00
N VAL A 87 -7.35 11.53 -16.59
CA VAL A 87 -8.71 11.96 -16.91
C VAL A 87 -9.00 13.34 -16.29
N LEU A 88 -8.66 13.54 -15.02
CA LEU A 88 -8.87 14.81 -14.31
C LEU A 88 -8.05 15.95 -14.91
N VAL A 89 -6.76 15.69 -15.19
CA VAL A 89 -5.87 16.67 -15.80
C VAL A 89 -6.36 17.06 -17.20
N ALA A 90 -6.72 16.08 -18.02
CA ALA A 90 -7.23 16.35 -19.36
C ALA A 90 -8.53 17.16 -19.36
N GLN A 91 -9.44 16.86 -18.42
CA GLN A 91 -10.68 17.62 -18.28
C GLN A 91 -10.39 19.07 -17.86
N SER A 92 -9.60 19.30 -16.82
CA SER A 92 -9.24 20.64 -16.35
C SER A 92 -8.54 21.47 -17.43
N LEU A 93 -7.61 20.87 -18.18
CA LEU A 93 -6.92 21.55 -19.27
C LEU A 93 -7.87 21.84 -20.46
N SER A 94 -8.80 20.94 -20.76
CA SER A 94 -9.83 21.14 -21.79
C SER A 94 -10.78 22.27 -21.42
N ASP A 95 -11.20 22.36 -20.14
CA ASP A 95 -12.03 23.44 -19.62
C ASP A 95 -11.35 24.83 -19.71
N ARG A 96 -10.02 24.85 -19.79
CA ARG A 96 -9.20 26.04 -20.03
C ARG A 96 -8.96 26.34 -21.52
N GLY A 97 -9.57 25.56 -22.40
CA GLY A 97 -9.52 25.77 -23.85
C GLY A 97 -8.38 25.06 -24.58
N LEU A 98 -7.63 24.16 -23.90
CA LEU A 98 -6.67 23.29 -24.62
C LEU A 98 -7.41 22.14 -25.29
N GLY A 99 -7.01 21.82 -26.53
CA GLY A 99 -7.60 20.71 -27.29
C GLY A 99 -6.57 20.04 -28.19
N GLY A 100 -6.97 18.90 -28.74
CA GLY A 100 -6.15 18.19 -29.72
C GLY A 100 -4.83 17.65 -29.15
N GLU A 101 -3.79 17.65 -29.97
CA GLU A 101 -2.47 17.16 -29.61
C GLU A 101 -1.83 17.97 -28.46
N ALA A 102 -2.09 19.28 -28.41
CA ALA A 102 -1.58 20.14 -27.34
C ALA A 102 -2.10 19.73 -25.97
N LEU A 103 -3.36 19.28 -25.86
CA LEU A 103 -3.95 18.73 -24.63
C LEU A 103 -3.22 17.44 -24.19
N ALA A 104 -2.98 16.52 -25.14
CA ALA A 104 -2.28 15.27 -24.84
C ALA A 104 -0.85 15.52 -24.36
N LEU A 105 -0.11 16.40 -25.02
CA LEU A 105 1.26 16.76 -24.67
C LEU A 105 1.33 17.49 -23.30
N ALA A 106 0.41 18.41 -23.04
CA ALA A 106 0.34 19.10 -21.74
C ALA A 106 0.02 18.12 -20.61
N THR A 107 -0.91 17.18 -20.82
CA THR A 107 -1.23 16.12 -19.85
C THR A 107 -0.01 15.27 -19.56
N LEU A 108 0.73 14.81 -20.58
CA LEU A 108 1.96 14.04 -20.40
C LEU A 108 3.05 14.81 -19.66
N THR A 109 3.13 16.12 -19.88
CA THR A 109 4.12 16.95 -19.18
C THR A 109 3.82 17.08 -17.69
N ILE A 110 2.55 17.28 -17.31
CA ILE A 110 2.14 17.27 -15.91
C ILE A 110 2.47 15.91 -15.27
N MET A 111 2.19 14.83 -16.00
CA MET A 111 2.51 13.47 -15.52
C MET A 111 4.01 13.24 -15.36
N THR A 112 4.83 13.80 -16.25
CA THR A 112 6.29 13.74 -16.09
C THR A 112 6.73 14.46 -14.80
N ALA A 113 6.20 15.64 -14.53
CA ALA A 113 6.50 16.38 -13.31
C ALA A 113 6.09 15.58 -12.05
N ILE A 114 4.91 14.97 -12.06
CA ILE A 114 4.42 14.09 -10.98
C ILE A 114 5.33 12.86 -10.83
N THR A 115 5.74 12.26 -11.93
CA THR A 115 6.68 11.13 -11.93
C THR A 115 8.02 11.50 -11.33
N LEU A 116 8.58 12.66 -11.68
CA LEU A 116 9.84 13.15 -11.13
C LEU A 116 9.73 13.47 -9.63
N LEU A 117 8.61 14.05 -9.20
CA LEU A 117 8.36 14.29 -7.77
C LEU A 117 8.20 12.98 -7.01
N THR A 118 7.50 11.99 -7.58
CA THR A 118 7.40 10.64 -7.02
C THR A 118 8.78 9.99 -6.91
N ALA A 119 9.60 10.10 -7.94
CA ALA A 119 10.97 9.61 -7.97
C ALA A 119 11.83 10.22 -6.85
N LEU A 120 11.79 11.55 -6.73
CA LEU A 120 12.50 12.27 -5.69
C LEU A 120 12.06 11.82 -4.29
N THR A 121 10.74 11.69 -4.09
CA THR A 121 10.20 11.25 -2.80
C THR A 121 10.64 9.82 -2.47
N MET A 122 10.57 8.87 -3.41
CA MET A 122 11.04 7.49 -3.19
C MET A 122 12.53 7.45 -2.88
N PHE A 123 13.32 8.24 -3.60
CA PHE A 123 14.75 8.37 -3.34
C PHE A 123 15.04 8.91 -1.93
N LEU A 124 14.35 9.98 -1.51
CA LEU A 124 14.52 10.59 -0.19
C LEU A 124 14.06 9.63 0.93
N LEU A 125 12.92 8.96 0.77
CA LEU A 125 12.45 7.94 1.73
C LEU A 125 13.49 6.82 1.91
N GLY A 126 14.08 6.34 0.81
CA GLY A 126 15.13 5.33 0.88
C GLY A 126 16.45 5.87 1.44
N HIS A 127 16.80 7.13 1.14
CA HIS A 127 18.03 7.76 1.61
C HIS A 127 18.01 8.03 3.12
N PHE A 128 16.92 8.56 3.64
CA PHE A 128 16.72 8.83 5.06
C PHE A 128 16.27 7.60 5.87
N GLN A 129 16.25 6.41 5.26
CA GLN A 129 15.87 5.16 5.91
C GLN A 129 14.44 5.17 6.50
N ILE A 130 13.55 5.93 5.89
CA ILE A 130 12.15 6.09 6.32
C ILE A 130 11.26 4.94 5.78
N GLY A 131 11.76 4.10 4.89
CA GLY A 131 11.01 3.00 4.28
C GLY A 131 10.35 2.05 5.29
N ASN A 132 10.94 1.89 6.47
CA ASN A 132 10.33 1.10 7.54
C ASN A 132 9.02 1.69 8.09
N PHE A 133 8.80 3.01 7.97
CA PHE A 133 7.56 3.64 8.44
C PHE A 133 6.34 3.23 7.60
N ILE A 134 6.53 2.85 6.34
CA ILE A 134 5.42 2.40 5.48
C ILE A 134 4.86 1.05 5.96
N ARG A 135 5.63 0.26 6.71
CA ARG A 135 5.14 -0.96 7.37
C ARG A 135 4.03 -0.69 8.41
N PHE A 136 3.87 0.55 8.85
CA PHE A 136 2.78 0.93 9.76
C PHE A 136 1.44 1.18 9.04
N VAL A 137 1.42 1.22 7.71
CA VAL A 137 0.16 1.34 6.97
C VAL A 137 -0.58 -0.01 7.01
N PRO A 138 -1.80 -0.05 7.56
CA PRO A 138 -2.57 -1.27 7.63
C PRO A 138 -2.83 -1.85 6.24
N ILE A 139 -2.76 -3.16 6.11
CA ILE A 139 -3.02 -3.86 4.84
C ILE A 139 -4.42 -3.58 4.28
N SER A 140 -5.38 -3.31 5.14
CA SER A 140 -6.75 -2.92 4.78
C SER A 140 -6.81 -1.57 4.06
N VAL A 141 -5.94 -0.61 4.41
CA VAL A 141 -5.86 0.68 3.72
C VAL A 141 -5.33 0.48 2.31
N ALA A 142 -4.21 -0.23 2.17
CA ALA A 142 -3.65 -0.57 0.86
C ALA A 142 -4.64 -1.40 0.02
N GLY A 143 -5.33 -2.37 0.64
CA GLY A 143 -6.34 -3.22 0.01
C GLY A 143 -7.52 -2.42 -0.53
N GLY A 144 -8.00 -1.41 0.19
CA GLY A 144 -9.07 -0.51 -0.25
C GLY A 144 -8.70 0.26 -1.52
N PHE A 145 -7.47 0.79 -1.58
CA PHE A 145 -6.96 1.44 -2.80
C PHE A 145 -6.85 0.49 -3.97
N LEU A 146 -6.32 -0.70 -3.73
CA LEU A 146 -6.14 -1.69 -4.79
C LEU A 146 -7.48 -2.21 -5.30
N ALA A 147 -8.47 -2.36 -4.43
CA ALA A 147 -9.84 -2.67 -4.82
C ALA A 147 -10.43 -1.59 -5.73
N ALA A 148 -10.32 -0.30 -5.33
CA ALA A 148 -10.76 0.82 -6.14
C ALA A 148 -10.03 0.88 -7.49
N ALA A 149 -8.70 0.72 -7.49
CA ALA A 149 -7.90 0.68 -8.69
C ALA A 149 -8.37 -0.42 -9.66
N GLY A 150 -8.64 -1.63 -9.14
CA GLY A 150 -9.19 -2.72 -9.92
C GLY A 150 -10.54 -2.37 -10.56
N CYS A 151 -11.46 -1.75 -9.79
CA CYS A 151 -12.76 -1.30 -10.30
C CYS A 151 -12.61 -0.20 -11.39
N LEU A 152 -11.68 0.74 -11.20
CA LEU A 152 -11.41 1.78 -12.20
C LEU A 152 -10.82 1.21 -13.49
N MET A 153 -9.97 0.18 -13.38
CA MET A 153 -9.48 -0.55 -14.56
C MET A 153 -10.61 -1.25 -15.31
N VAL A 154 -11.57 -1.85 -14.59
CA VAL A 154 -12.77 -2.45 -15.20
C VAL A 154 -13.59 -1.38 -15.92
N SER A 155 -13.81 -0.23 -15.27
CA SER A 155 -14.48 0.91 -15.89
C SER A 155 -13.75 1.41 -17.14
N GLY A 156 -12.43 1.59 -17.05
CA GLY A 156 -11.58 2.00 -18.19
C GLY A 156 -11.59 1.00 -19.35
N ALA A 157 -11.66 -0.31 -19.05
CA ALA A 157 -11.77 -1.34 -20.08
C ALA A 157 -13.12 -1.28 -20.84
N ILE A 158 -14.21 -1.04 -20.12
CA ILE A 158 -15.54 -0.86 -20.72
C ILE A 158 -15.56 0.40 -21.58
N LEU A 159 -15.02 1.51 -21.04
CA LEU A 159 -14.92 2.76 -21.77
C LEU A 159 -14.06 2.61 -23.05
N LEU A 160 -12.91 1.94 -22.96
CA LEU A 160 -12.05 1.66 -24.10
C LEU A 160 -12.78 0.81 -25.16
N ALA A 161 -13.58 -0.19 -24.76
CA ALA A 161 -14.27 -1.09 -25.67
C ALA A 161 -15.48 -0.44 -26.37
N THR A 162 -16.25 0.38 -25.64
CA THR A 162 -17.59 0.85 -26.05
C THR A 162 -17.66 2.35 -26.29
N GLY A 163 -16.68 3.12 -25.79
CA GLY A 163 -16.75 4.58 -25.75
C GLY A 163 -17.72 5.13 -24.67
N ILE A 164 -18.29 4.26 -23.83
CA ILE A 164 -19.28 4.63 -22.80
C ILE A 164 -18.63 4.53 -21.42
N ASP A 165 -18.71 5.60 -20.65
CA ASP A 165 -18.26 5.62 -19.26
C ASP A 165 -19.29 4.96 -18.34
N PRO A 166 -18.99 3.77 -17.78
CA PRO A 166 -19.93 3.07 -16.90
C PRO A 166 -20.12 3.75 -15.53
N MET A 167 -19.29 4.72 -15.16
CA MET A 167 -19.46 5.51 -13.94
C MET A 167 -20.56 6.57 -14.09
N ASN A 168 -21.02 6.84 -15.30
CA ASN A 168 -22.13 7.75 -15.54
C ASN A 168 -23.46 6.99 -15.53
N PRO A 169 -24.38 7.25 -14.58
CA PRO A 169 -25.63 6.48 -14.42
C PRO A 169 -26.55 6.50 -15.66
N GLY A 170 -26.46 7.52 -16.51
CA GLY A 170 -27.25 7.62 -17.75
C GLY A 170 -26.69 6.82 -18.93
N ALA A 171 -25.48 6.33 -18.84
CA ALA A 171 -24.76 5.71 -19.95
C ALA A 171 -25.34 4.36 -20.41
N PHE A 172 -26.00 3.63 -19.51
CA PHE A 172 -26.52 2.28 -19.79
C PHE A 172 -27.81 2.27 -20.64
N ASN A 173 -28.46 3.41 -20.84
CA ASN A 173 -29.75 3.49 -21.56
C ASN A 173 -29.62 3.55 -23.09
N GLY A 174 -28.43 3.49 -23.65
CA GLY A 174 -28.21 3.75 -25.07
C GLY A 174 -27.18 2.86 -25.76
N PHE A 175 -26.96 1.61 -25.31
CA PHE A 175 -26.06 0.68 -26.00
C PHE A 175 -26.57 0.32 -27.38
N THR A 176 -25.75 0.54 -28.40
CA THR A 176 -25.99 0.01 -29.74
C THR A 176 -25.65 -1.46 -29.80
N ASP A 177 -26.25 -2.21 -30.76
CA ASP A 177 -25.96 -3.62 -30.96
C ASP A 177 -24.46 -3.88 -31.14
N LEU A 178 -23.74 -3.00 -31.84
CA LEU A 178 -22.31 -3.10 -32.04
C LEU A 178 -21.52 -2.98 -30.72
N GLN A 179 -21.92 -2.05 -29.83
CA GLN A 179 -21.28 -1.87 -28.53
C GLN A 179 -21.53 -3.07 -27.62
N LEU A 180 -22.73 -3.67 -27.67
CA LEU A 180 -23.03 -4.89 -26.93
C LEU A 180 -22.19 -6.08 -27.44
N ILE A 181 -22.00 -6.22 -28.76
CA ILE A 181 -21.14 -7.23 -29.35
C ILE A 181 -19.68 -7.02 -28.92
N LYS A 182 -19.18 -5.78 -28.98
CA LYS A 182 -17.83 -5.44 -28.53
C LYS A 182 -17.64 -5.80 -27.04
N LEU A 183 -18.56 -5.40 -26.18
CA LEU A 183 -18.51 -5.70 -24.73
C LEU A 183 -18.56 -7.21 -24.47
N GLY A 184 -19.47 -7.93 -25.13
CA GLY A 184 -19.56 -9.40 -25.02
C GLY A 184 -18.26 -10.09 -25.45
N THR A 185 -17.63 -9.63 -26.54
CA THR A 185 -16.36 -10.18 -27.01
C THR A 185 -15.22 -9.86 -26.03
N VAL A 186 -15.18 -8.67 -25.47
CA VAL A 186 -14.18 -8.26 -24.45
C VAL A 186 -14.33 -9.12 -23.20
N CYS A 187 -15.56 -9.34 -22.72
CA CYS A 187 -15.83 -10.21 -21.57
C CYS A 187 -15.42 -11.68 -21.86
N ALA A 188 -15.76 -12.21 -23.04
CA ALA A 188 -15.37 -13.55 -23.43
C ALA A 188 -13.85 -13.75 -23.47
N LEU A 189 -13.13 -12.80 -24.07
CA LEU A 189 -11.66 -12.81 -24.11
C LEU A 189 -11.06 -12.68 -22.71
N ALA A 190 -11.59 -11.80 -21.87
CA ALA A 190 -11.12 -11.65 -20.47
C ALA A 190 -11.29 -12.94 -19.67
N VAL A 191 -12.40 -13.65 -19.85
CA VAL A 191 -12.63 -14.99 -19.25
C VAL A 191 -11.63 -16.01 -19.79
N ILE A 192 -11.33 -15.99 -21.09
CA ILE A 192 -10.31 -16.87 -21.68
C ILE A 192 -8.94 -16.57 -21.08
N TYR A 193 -8.56 -15.30 -20.95
CA TYR A 193 -7.29 -14.91 -20.33
C TYR A 193 -7.22 -15.32 -18.87
N TRP A 194 -8.31 -15.15 -18.12
CA TRP A 194 -8.41 -15.61 -16.73
C TRP A 194 -8.27 -17.14 -16.63
N TYR A 195 -8.96 -17.89 -17.47
CA TYR A 195 -8.87 -19.35 -17.52
C TYR A 195 -7.45 -19.81 -17.84
N VAL A 196 -6.84 -19.23 -18.87
CA VAL A 196 -5.46 -19.55 -19.25
C VAL A 196 -4.47 -19.20 -18.15
N ALA A 197 -4.60 -18.02 -17.53
CA ALA A 197 -3.72 -17.59 -16.45
C ALA A 197 -3.84 -18.48 -15.20
N THR A 198 -5.03 -19.02 -14.92
CA THR A 198 -5.31 -19.79 -13.70
C THR A 198 -4.98 -21.28 -13.87
N TYR A 199 -5.36 -21.87 -14.99
CA TYR A 199 -5.34 -23.35 -15.15
C TYR A 199 -4.21 -23.86 -16.06
N VAL A 200 -3.66 -23.02 -16.93
CA VAL A 200 -2.59 -23.45 -17.85
C VAL A 200 -1.22 -23.14 -17.23
N LYS A 201 -0.52 -24.17 -16.79
CA LYS A 201 0.79 -24.05 -16.10
C LYS A 201 1.96 -23.65 -17.03
N ASN A 202 1.69 -23.28 -18.29
CA ASN A 202 2.72 -22.86 -19.22
C ASN A 202 2.86 -21.33 -19.22
N SER A 203 4.04 -20.83 -18.92
CA SER A 203 4.34 -19.38 -18.88
C SER A 203 4.10 -18.63 -20.20
N LEU A 204 4.11 -19.33 -21.33
CA LEU A 204 3.82 -18.77 -22.65
C LEU A 204 2.32 -18.76 -22.97
N ALA A 205 1.48 -19.45 -22.21
CA ALA A 205 0.08 -19.63 -22.57
C ALA A 205 -0.68 -18.30 -22.60
N LEU A 206 -0.49 -17.44 -21.60
CA LEU A 206 -1.15 -16.12 -21.56
C LEU A 206 -0.67 -15.18 -22.69
N PRO A 207 0.65 -14.98 -22.92
CA PRO A 207 1.12 -14.26 -24.11
C PRO A 207 0.56 -14.82 -25.43
N ILE A 208 0.57 -16.14 -25.61
CA ILE A 208 0.03 -16.77 -26.82
C ILE A 208 -1.47 -16.51 -26.96
N ALA A 209 -2.24 -16.54 -25.89
CA ALA A 209 -3.67 -16.23 -25.93
C ALA A 209 -3.92 -14.77 -26.36
N ILE A 210 -3.12 -13.82 -25.82
CA ILE A 210 -3.26 -12.39 -26.13
C ILE A 210 -2.85 -12.12 -27.58
N PHE A 211 -1.65 -12.52 -28.01
CA PHE A 211 -1.22 -12.34 -29.40
C PHE A 211 -2.09 -13.15 -30.39
N GLY A 212 -2.55 -14.32 -29.97
CA GLY A 212 -3.52 -15.12 -30.72
C GLY A 212 -4.84 -14.39 -30.95
N SER A 213 -5.35 -13.66 -29.95
CA SER A 213 -6.57 -12.86 -30.09
C SER A 213 -6.36 -11.70 -31.09
N ILE A 214 -5.18 -11.08 -31.09
CA ILE A 214 -4.81 -10.04 -32.07
C ILE A 214 -4.80 -10.63 -33.48
N PHE A 215 -4.15 -11.78 -33.67
CA PHE A 215 -4.10 -12.46 -34.97
C PHE A 215 -5.49 -12.91 -35.46
N ILE A 216 -6.32 -13.46 -34.56
CA ILE A 216 -7.70 -13.85 -34.88
C ILE A 216 -8.52 -12.63 -35.28
N ALA A 217 -8.38 -11.49 -34.61
CA ALA A 217 -9.09 -10.26 -34.99
C ALA A 217 -8.74 -9.83 -36.43
N HIS A 218 -7.45 -9.81 -36.77
CA HIS A 218 -7.02 -9.48 -38.14
C HIS A 218 -7.50 -10.51 -39.16
N ALA A 219 -7.51 -11.79 -38.82
CA ALA A 219 -8.06 -12.82 -39.71
C ALA A 219 -9.56 -12.59 -39.95
N VAL A 220 -10.33 -12.22 -38.91
CA VAL A 220 -11.76 -11.88 -39.08
C VAL A 220 -11.94 -10.65 -39.94
N PHE A 221 -11.12 -9.58 -39.78
CA PHE A 221 -11.19 -8.39 -40.64
C PHE A 221 -10.89 -8.73 -42.10
N ALA A 222 -9.88 -9.55 -42.34
CA ALA A 222 -9.54 -10.01 -43.68
C ALA A 222 -10.67 -10.85 -44.33
N MET A 223 -11.32 -11.75 -43.56
CA MET A 223 -12.47 -12.54 -44.01
C MET A 223 -13.69 -11.67 -44.36
N GLN A 224 -13.87 -10.54 -43.65
CA GLN A 224 -14.93 -9.58 -43.90
C GLN A 224 -14.58 -8.57 -45.03
N GLY A 225 -13.37 -8.64 -45.58
CA GLY A 225 -12.89 -7.73 -46.60
C GLY A 225 -12.64 -6.31 -46.11
N LEU A 226 -12.50 -6.13 -44.79
CA LEU A 226 -12.23 -4.82 -44.18
C LEU A 226 -10.77 -4.43 -44.38
N SER A 227 -10.54 -3.26 -44.92
CA SER A 227 -9.21 -2.64 -44.89
C SER A 227 -8.85 -2.14 -43.51
N ILE A 228 -7.56 -1.92 -43.24
CA ILE A 228 -7.09 -1.37 -41.93
C ILE A 228 -7.77 -0.03 -41.66
N ALA A 229 -7.89 0.86 -42.65
CA ALA A 229 -8.55 2.15 -42.49
C ALA A 229 -10.04 2.01 -42.11
N GLN A 230 -10.77 1.11 -42.78
CA GLN A 230 -12.17 0.83 -42.44
C GLN A 230 -12.32 0.22 -41.03
N ALA A 231 -11.38 -0.64 -40.62
CA ALA A 231 -11.40 -1.21 -39.27
C ALA A 231 -11.12 -0.14 -38.21
N GLN A 232 -10.30 0.87 -38.50
CA GLN A 232 -10.07 2.04 -37.65
C GLN A 232 -11.33 2.92 -37.56
N GLU A 233 -11.96 3.27 -38.68
CA GLU A 233 -13.22 4.06 -38.72
C GLU A 233 -14.35 3.39 -37.89
N LEU A 234 -14.42 2.06 -37.92
CA LEU A 234 -15.37 1.30 -37.11
C LEU A 234 -14.97 1.18 -35.63
N GLY A 235 -13.81 1.75 -35.24
CA GLY A 235 -13.28 1.64 -33.87
C GLY A 235 -12.99 0.19 -33.46
N LEU A 236 -12.52 -0.65 -34.39
CA LEU A 236 -12.08 -2.02 -34.18
C LEU A 236 -10.57 -2.09 -33.95
N LEU A 237 -9.83 -1.18 -34.57
CA LEU A 237 -8.41 -0.93 -34.34
C LEU A 237 -8.22 0.41 -33.64
N LEU A 238 -7.07 0.58 -33.01
CA LEU A 238 -6.72 1.87 -32.39
C LEU A 238 -6.60 2.94 -33.50
N GLU A 239 -7.33 4.03 -33.36
CA GLU A 239 -7.15 5.21 -34.17
C GLU A 239 -6.00 6.01 -33.56
N VAL A 240 -4.85 6.00 -34.24
CA VAL A 240 -3.67 6.75 -33.82
C VAL A 240 -3.56 7.98 -34.73
N SER A 241 -3.95 9.13 -34.20
CA SER A 241 -3.84 10.40 -34.90
C SER A 241 -2.39 10.89 -34.87
N GLY A 242 -1.78 11.05 -36.06
CA GLY A 242 -0.44 11.60 -36.22
C GLY A 242 0.70 10.56 -36.16
N GLU A 243 1.90 10.98 -36.53
CA GLU A 243 3.12 10.20 -36.31
C GLU A 243 3.32 10.08 -34.79
N THR A 244 3.29 8.86 -34.26
CA THR A 244 3.66 8.63 -32.83
C THR A 244 5.12 8.98 -32.65
N LYS A 245 5.36 10.22 -32.27
CA LYS A 245 6.69 10.67 -31.87
C LYS A 245 6.89 10.30 -30.41
N LEU A 246 8.11 9.89 -30.11
CA LEU A 246 8.53 9.74 -28.73
C LEU A 246 8.30 11.07 -28.03
N PHE A 247 7.49 11.07 -26.96
CA PHE A 247 7.33 12.25 -26.14
C PHE A 247 8.63 12.53 -25.40
N ILE A 248 9.25 13.68 -25.67
CA ILE A 248 10.46 14.14 -24.99
C ILE A 248 10.08 15.31 -24.09
N PRO A 249 10.07 15.14 -22.76
CA PRO A 249 9.61 16.17 -21.81
C PRO A 249 10.40 17.49 -21.84
N ALA A 250 11.63 17.45 -22.34
CA ALA A 250 12.54 18.60 -22.36
C ALA A 250 12.30 19.58 -23.53
N THR A 251 11.25 19.42 -24.32
CA THR A 251 10.93 20.38 -25.40
C THR A 251 10.36 21.67 -24.81
N GLN A 252 10.94 22.80 -25.15
CA GLN A 252 10.61 24.14 -24.64
C GLN A 252 9.11 24.49 -24.81
N SER A 253 8.49 24.08 -25.90
CA SER A 253 7.07 24.30 -26.17
C SER A 253 6.14 23.60 -25.17
N VAL A 254 6.61 22.59 -24.49
CA VAL A 254 5.87 21.83 -23.49
C VAL A 254 5.99 22.46 -22.12
N LEU A 255 7.16 22.99 -21.78
CA LEU A 255 7.41 23.66 -20.49
C LEU A 255 6.66 25.01 -20.39
N ASP A 256 6.46 25.70 -21.51
CA ASP A 256 5.75 26.99 -21.55
C ASP A 256 4.23 26.84 -21.33
N THR A 257 3.71 25.63 -21.47
CA THR A 257 2.26 25.35 -21.35
C THR A 257 1.80 25.12 -19.91
N ILE A 258 2.73 24.92 -18.97
CA ILE A 258 2.41 24.56 -17.58
C ILE A 258 2.76 25.69 -16.61
N SER A 259 1.73 26.23 -15.95
CA SER A 259 1.93 27.15 -14.84
C SER A 259 2.12 26.41 -13.51
N LEU A 260 2.87 27.00 -12.57
CA LEU A 260 2.98 26.50 -11.20
C LEU A 260 1.59 26.33 -10.54
N ALA A 261 0.64 27.19 -10.89
CA ALA A 261 -0.74 27.12 -10.40
C ALA A 261 -1.43 25.82 -10.83
N THR A 262 -1.22 25.37 -12.07
CA THR A 262 -1.76 24.10 -12.57
C THR A 262 -1.17 22.91 -11.80
N PHE A 263 0.11 22.98 -11.43
CA PHE A 263 0.74 21.92 -10.64
C PHE A 263 0.21 21.86 -9.19
N ILE A 264 -0.04 23.03 -8.58
CA ILE A 264 -0.60 23.12 -7.21
C ILE A 264 -2.02 22.56 -7.17
N GLU A 265 -2.81 22.75 -8.22
CA GLU A 265 -4.17 22.20 -8.33
C GLU A 265 -4.22 20.68 -8.21
N PHE A 266 -3.24 19.96 -8.82
CA PHE A 266 -3.16 18.49 -8.77
C PHE A 266 -2.22 17.97 -7.67
N PHE A 267 -1.83 18.84 -6.73
CA PHE A 267 -0.96 18.42 -5.62
C PHE A 267 -1.58 17.31 -4.76
N PRO A 268 -2.89 17.35 -4.42
CA PRO A 268 -3.52 16.29 -3.65
C PRO A 268 -3.46 14.92 -4.33
N GLU A 269 -3.73 14.86 -5.63
CA GLU A 269 -3.68 13.63 -6.43
C GLU A 269 -2.24 13.16 -6.59
N THR A 270 -1.30 14.09 -6.68
CA THR A 270 0.14 13.79 -6.69
C THR A 270 0.57 13.07 -5.43
N VAL A 271 0.09 13.52 -4.26
CA VAL A 271 0.35 12.85 -2.97
C VAL A 271 -0.24 11.43 -2.99
N ALA A 272 -1.44 11.24 -3.54
CA ALA A 272 -2.05 9.92 -3.67
C ALA A 272 -1.20 8.99 -4.55
N VAL A 273 -0.69 9.46 -5.70
CA VAL A 273 0.23 8.68 -6.56
C VAL A 273 1.49 8.29 -5.78
N ILE A 274 2.12 9.24 -5.08
CA ILE A 274 3.34 8.99 -4.29
C ILE A 274 3.10 7.89 -3.24
N VAL A 275 2.01 8.00 -2.49
CA VAL A 275 1.66 7.02 -1.45
C VAL A 275 1.38 5.64 -2.05
N VAL A 276 0.58 5.56 -3.10
CA VAL A 276 0.24 4.28 -3.75
C VAL A 276 1.49 3.63 -4.36
N VAL A 277 2.34 4.39 -5.04
CA VAL A 277 3.61 3.90 -5.60
C VAL A 277 4.53 3.39 -4.49
N GLY A 278 4.70 4.14 -3.41
CA GLY A 278 5.52 3.74 -2.27
C GLY A 278 5.01 2.47 -1.60
N LEU A 279 3.70 2.39 -1.34
CA LEU A 279 3.07 1.18 -0.79
C LEU A 279 3.20 -0.01 -1.74
N ALA A 280 2.98 0.18 -3.04
CA ALA A 280 3.10 -0.89 -4.03
C ALA A 280 4.51 -1.46 -4.08
N ILE A 281 5.56 -0.62 -4.10
CA ILE A 281 6.96 -1.06 -4.05
C ILE A 281 7.19 -1.97 -2.84
N LEU A 282 6.79 -1.53 -1.66
CA LEU A 282 7.06 -2.26 -0.42
C LEU A 282 6.25 -3.55 -0.30
N LEU A 283 4.97 -3.53 -0.69
CA LEU A 283 4.13 -4.73 -0.68
C LEU A 283 4.62 -5.78 -1.69
N ILE A 284 5.06 -5.35 -2.86
CA ILE A 284 5.60 -6.26 -3.89
C ILE A 284 6.92 -6.87 -3.41
N ILE A 285 7.81 -6.05 -2.84
CA ILE A 285 9.09 -6.53 -2.32
C ILE A 285 8.85 -7.50 -1.15
N ALA A 286 7.98 -7.15 -0.20
CA ALA A 286 7.61 -8.05 0.88
C ALA A 286 6.98 -9.36 0.38
N GLY A 287 6.18 -9.31 -0.68
CA GLY A 287 5.65 -10.50 -1.35
C GLY A 287 6.76 -11.38 -1.95
N ILE A 288 7.77 -10.79 -2.56
CA ILE A 288 8.93 -11.51 -3.11
C ILE A 288 9.76 -12.13 -1.98
N GLU A 289 10.00 -11.39 -0.89
CA GLU A 289 10.71 -11.86 0.30
C GLU A 289 10.03 -13.10 0.90
N LEU A 290 8.70 -13.02 1.08
CA LEU A 290 7.90 -14.10 1.66
C LEU A 290 7.93 -15.37 0.79
N GLU A 291 7.75 -15.23 -0.52
CA GLU A 291 7.74 -16.36 -1.45
C GLU A 291 9.11 -17.04 -1.59
N ARG A 292 10.18 -16.32 -1.30
CA ARG A 292 11.55 -16.80 -1.52
C ARG A 292 12.36 -17.00 -0.24
N ASN A 293 11.81 -16.65 0.93
CA ASN A 293 12.44 -16.77 2.25
C ASN A 293 13.82 -16.09 2.30
N PHE A 294 13.90 -14.82 1.90
CA PHE A 294 15.08 -13.98 2.05
C PHE A 294 14.68 -12.57 2.47
N ASP A 295 15.59 -11.86 3.09
CA ASP A 295 15.39 -10.46 3.48
C ASP A 295 16.11 -9.54 2.48
N SER A 296 15.42 -8.48 2.05
CA SER A 296 15.97 -7.42 1.24
C SER A 296 16.12 -6.12 2.03
N ASN A 297 16.98 -5.24 1.57
CA ASN A 297 17.10 -3.91 2.14
C ASN A 297 16.06 -2.99 1.51
N LEU A 298 14.88 -2.83 2.15
CA LEU A 298 13.77 -2.02 1.65
C LEU A 298 14.17 -0.56 1.35
N ASN A 299 15.05 0.03 2.16
CA ASN A 299 15.52 1.40 1.94
C ASN A 299 16.39 1.50 0.69
N HIS A 300 17.20 0.47 0.43
CA HIS A 300 17.98 0.36 -0.80
C HIS A 300 17.05 0.23 -2.02
N GLU A 301 16.07 -0.64 -1.95
CA GLU A 301 15.11 -0.86 -3.04
C GLU A 301 14.27 0.41 -3.34
N LEU A 302 13.79 1.13 -2.31
CA LEU A 302 13.12 2.42 -2.50
C LEU A 302 14.01 3.42 -3.22
N LYS A 303 15.29 3.51 -2.84
CA LYS A 303 16.25 4.40 -3.47
C LYS A 303 16.49 4.05 -4.94
N ILE A 304 16.62 2.76 -5.24
CA ILE A 304 16.78 2.27 -6.62
C ILE A 304 15.53 2.55 -7.46
N HIS A 305 14.33 2.32 -6.92
CA HIS A 305 13.09 2.65 -7.60
C HIS A 305 12.97 4.17 -7.82
N GLY A 306 13.39 4.99 -6.85
CA GLY A 306 13.50 6.44 -7.04
C GLY A 306 14.36 6.81 -8.24
N TYR A 307 15.55 6.25 -8.38
CA TYR A 307 16.40 6.45 -9.56
C TYR A 307 15.75 5.95 -10.86
N ALA A 308 15.19 4.72 -10.83
CA ALA A 308 14.59 4.12 -12.02
C ALA A 308 13.37 4.91 -12.52
N ILE A 309 12.50 5.34 -11.60
CA ILE A 309 11.32 6.19 -11.90
C ILE A 309 11.78 7.55 -12.43
N GLY A 310 12.81 8.15 -11.83
CA GLY A 310 13.36 9.43 -12.26
C GLY A 310 13.91 9.37 -13.67
N LEU A 311 14.71 8.36 -13.97
CA LEU A 311 15.19 8.11 -15.34
C LEU A 311 14.02 7.89 -16.31
N SER A 312 13.03 7.09 -15.93
CA SER A 312 11.84 6.87 -16.76
C SER A 312 11.13 8.19 -17.08
N GLY A 313 10.87 9.02 -16.07
CA GLY A 313 10.25 10.34 -16.27
C GLY A 313 11.04 11.26 -17.19
N LEU A 314 12.38 11.29 -17.08
CA LEU A 314 13.24 12.10 -17.95
C LEU A 314 13.17 11.67 -19.42
N PHE A 315 12.93 10.40 -19.69
CA PHE A 315 12.76 9.86 -21.04
C PHE A 315 11.30 9.82 -21.52
N GLY A 316 10.36 10.45 -20.80
CA GLY A 316 8.96 10.53 -21.20
C GLY A 316 8.11 9.32 -20.77
N GLY A 317 8.63 8.46 -19.90
CA GLY A 317 7.87 7.42 -19.23
C GLY A 317 7.25 7.89 -17.93
N PHE A 318 6.71 6.94 -17.14
CA PHE A 318 6.08 7.18 -15.86
C PHE A 318 6.59 6.22 -14.78
N ALA A 319 5.96 6.21 -13.59
CA ALA A 319 6.37 5.38 -12.46
C ALA A 319 6.19 3.88 -12.75
N GLY A 320 7.30 3.22 -13.07
CA GLY A 320 7.39 1.77 -13.22
C GLY A 320 7.95 1.12 -11.95
N LEU A 321 7.46 -0.08 -11.64
CA LEU A 321 7.78 -0.81 -10.41
C LEU A 321 8.26 -2.22 -10.74
N VAL A 322 8.92 -2.85 -9.75
CA VAL A 322 9.15 -4.30 -9.80
C VAL A 322 7.81 -5.04 -9.84
N SER A 323 7.74 -6.12 -10.61
CA SER A 323 6.54 -6.95 -10.70
C SER A 323 6.73 -8.27 -9.97
N LEU A 324 5.84 -8.59 -9.03
CA LEU A 324 5.87 -9.85 -8.28
C LEU A 324 5.80 -11.05 -9.24
N SER A 325 4.76 -11.12 -10.05
CA SER A 325 4.50 -12.28 -10.93
C SER A 325 5.60 -12.51 -11.96
N ARG A 326 6.08 -11.44 -12.62
CA ARG A 326 7.15 -11.54 -13.61
C ARG A 326 8.50 -11.90 -12.98
N SER A 327 8.78 -11.37 -11.78
CA SER A 327 10.01 -11.68 -11.05
C SER A 327 10.02 -13.12 -10.54
N LEU A 328 8.90 -13.62 -9.99
CA LEU A 328 8.78 -15.01 -9.56
C LEU A 328 8.90 -15.97 -10.75
N LEU A 329 8.29 -15.65 -11.88
CA LEU A 329 8.42 -16.42 -13.11
C LEU A 329 9.88 -16.50 -13.59
N ASN A 330 10.64 -15.41 -13.45
CA ASN A 330 12.07 -15.37 -13.79
C ASN A 330 12.90 -16.32 -12.90
N VAL A 331 12.57 -16.42 -11.62
CA VAL A 331 13.27 -17.29 -10.67
C VAL A 331 12.97 -18.77 -10.87
N GLU A 332 11.73 -19.15 -11.15
CA GLU A 332 11.35 -20.54 -11.36
C GLU A 332 12.24 -21.23 -12.40
N LYS A 333 12.75 -20.46 -13.35
CA LYS A 333 13.62 -20.92 -14.44
C LYS A 333 15.10 -20.88 -14.12
N LYS A 334 15.52 -20.53 -12.87
CA LYS A 334 16.91 -20.45 -12.40
C LYS A 334 17.83 -19.55 -13.26
N SER A 335 17.28 -18.50 -13.85
CA SER A 335 18.09 -17.55 -14.63
C SER A 335 19.13 -16.87 -13.73
N ARG A 336 20.42 -16.95 -14.11
CA ARG A 336 21.54 -16.36 -13.36
C ARG A 336 21.90 -14.94 -13.80
N PHE A 337 21.38 -14.52 -14.96
CA PHE A 337 21.69 -13.22 -15.57
C PHE A 337 20.40 -12.46 -15.84
N PRO A 338 20.45 -11.14 -16.01
CA PRO A 338 19.30 -10.31 -16.36
C PRO A 338 18.88 -10.47 -17.83
N ILE A 339 18.98 -11.70 -18.39
CA ILE A 339 18.64 -12.03 -19.78
C ILE A 339 17.18 -11.66 -20.07
N ALA A 340 16.28 -11.96 -19.14
CA ALA A 340 14.87 -11.63 -19.31
C ALA A 340 14.64 -10.12 -19.37
N ALA A 341 15.31 -9.33 -18.53
CA ALA A 341 15.23 -7.87 -18.59
C ALA A 341 15.81 -7.31 -19.89
N PHE A 342 16.94 -7.87 -20.35
CA PHE A 342 17.55 -7.50 -21.62
C PHE A 342 16.64 -7.81 -22.81
N LEU A 343 16.07 -9.03 -22.88
CA LEU A 343 15.12 -9.40 -23.94
C LEU A 343 13.84 -8.56 -23.89
N THR A 344 13.35 -8.22 -22.71
CA THR A 344 12.22 -7.30 -22.53
C THR A 344 12.55 -5.93 -23.09
N THR A 345 13.72 -5.40 -22.78
CA THR A 345 14.20 -4.11 -23.30
C THR A 345 14.33 -4.12 -24.80
N LEU A 346 14.93 -5.19 -25.36
CA LEU A 346 15.12 -5.34 -26.81
C LEU A 346 13.76 -5.42 -27.52
N LEU A 347 12.81 -6.19 -27.01
CA LEU A 347 11.50 -6.35 -27.61
C LEU A 347 10.67 -5.06 -27.52
N CYS A 348 10.56 -4.48 -26.32
CA CYS A 348 9.79 -3.26 -26.10
C CYS A 348 10.43 -2.05 -26.80
N GLY A 349 11.77 -1.95 -26.77
CA GLY A 349 12.53 -0.94 -27.50
C GLY A 349 12.39 -1.10 -29.01
N GLY A 350 12.38 -2.33 -29.51
CA GLY A 350 12.12 -2.62 -30.91
C GLY A 350 10.73 -2.16 -31.37
N VAL A 351 9.69 -2.45 -30.59
CA VAL A 351 8.33 -1.96 -30.89
C VAL A 351 8.26 -0.44 -30.82
N LEU A 352 8.95 0.19 -29.87
CA LEU A 352 9.03 1.65 -29.77
C LEU A 352 9.71 2.28 -31.03
N LEU A 353 10.73 1.63 -31.60
CA LEU A 353 11.44 2.09 -32.77
C LEU A 353 10.65 1.88 -34.07
N VAL A 354 9.84 0.82 -34.17
CA VAL A 354 8.96 0.57 -35.33
C VAL A 354 7.81 1.60 -35.39
N GLY A 355 7.46 2.19 -34.22
CA GLY A 355 6.61 3.36 -34.11
C GLY A 355 5.11 3.12 -34.25
N SER A 356 4.40 4.15 -34.72
CA SER A 356 2.95 4.25 -34.78
C SER A 356 2.25 3.11 -35.51
N ASP A 357 2.86 2.62 -36.57
CA ASP A 357 2.22 1.64 -37.44
C ASP A 357 1.93 0.32 -36.71
N ALA A 358 2.86 -0.13 -35.89
CA ALA A 358 2.65 -1.32 -35.05
C ALA A 358 1.57 -1.12 -34.00
N ILE A 359 1.48 0.08 -33.41
CA ILE A 359 0.47 0.42 -32.40
C ILE A 359 -0.92 0.55 -33.05
N ALA A 360 -1.01 1.17 -34.23
CA ALA A 360 -2.25 1.33 -34.99
C ALA A 360 -2.86 -0.02 -35.44
N MET A 361 -2.06 -1.08 -35.51
CA MET A 361 -2.52 -2.44 -35.80
C MET A 361 -3.12 -3.17 -34.60
N LEU A 362 -3.11 -2.59 -33.38
CA LEU A 362 -3.61 -3.27 -32.20
C LEU A 362 -5.15 -3.22 -32.15
N PRO A 363 -5.84 -4.39 -32.06
CA PRO A 363 -7.28 -4.41 -31.90
C PRO A 363 -7.67 -3.86 -30.54
N GLN A 364 -8.56 -2.86 -30.53
CA GLN A 364 -9.06 -2.21 -29.33
C GLN A 364 -9.70 -3.21 -28.36
N ILE A 365 -10.41 -4.21 -28.90
CA ILE A 365 -11.05 -5.28 -28.14
C ILE A 365 -10.03 -6.14 -27.38
N SER A 366 -8.90 -6.48 -27.98
CA SER A 366 -7.86 -7.31 -27.32
C SER A 366 -7.20 -6.57 -26.17
N LEU A 367 -6.93 -5.26 -26.32
CA LEU A 367 -6.39 -4.42 -25.27
C LEU A 367 -7.41 -4.21 -24.12
N ALA A 368 -8.66 -3.90 -24.46
CA ALA A 368 -9.74 -3.75 -23.50
C ALA A 368 -9.95 -5.05 -22.69
N ALA A 369 -9.91 -6.22 -23.35
CA ALA A 369 -10.02 -7.52 -22.69
C ALA A 369 -8.87 -7.79 -21.71
N MET A 370 -7.65 -7.38 -22.06
CA MET A 370 -6.50 -7.51 -21.15
C MET A 370 -6.63 -6.60 -19.94
N VAL A 371 -7.06 -5.34 -20.13
CA VAL A 371 -7.31 -4.40 -19.02
C VAL A 371 -8.45 -4.91 -18.12
N LEU A 372 -9.53 -5.43 -18.73
CA LEU A 372 -10.65 -6.02 -17.99
C LEU A 372 -10.20 -7.21 -17.15
N PHE A 373 -9.40 -8.12 -17.73
CA PHE A 373 -8.83 -9.26 -17.02
C PHE A 373 -7.99 -8.82 -15.81
N LEU A 374 -7.08 -7.87 -15.99
CA LEU A 374 -6.21 -7.37 -14.93
C LEU A 374 -7.01 -6.63 -13.84
N GLY A 375 -7.94 -5.78 -14.23
CA GLY A 375 -8.81 -5.05 -13.30
C GLY A 375 -9.68 -5.98 -12.47
N THR A 376 -10.33 -6.96 -13.11
CA THR A 376 -11.14 -7.95 -12.40
C THR A 376 -10.30 -8.82 -11.46
N GLN A 377 -9.09 -9.20 -11.83
CA GLN A 377 -8.20 -9.98 -10.97
C GLN A 377 -7.85 -9.22 -9.69
N ILE A 378 -7.54 -7.92 -9.78
CA ILE A 378 -7.22 -7.09 -8.61
C ILE A 378 -8.46 -6.85 -7.75
N ALA A 379 -9.58 -6.44 -8.37
CA ALA A 379 -10.83 -6.20 -7.66
C ALA A 379 -11.30 -7.47 -6.94
N PHE A 380 -11.30 -8.62 -7.62
CA PHE A 380 -11.69 -9.90 -7.04
C PHE A 380 -10.80 -10.28 -5.86
N ARG A 381 -9.49 -10.13 -5.99
CA ARG A 381 -8.55 -10.42 -4.91
C ARG A 381 -8.87 -9.64 -3.65
N TRP A 382 -9.11 -8.33 -3.75
CA TRP A 382 -9.29 -7.46 -2.60
C TRP A 382 -10.74 -7.35 -2.11
N MET A 383 -11.73 -7.55 -2.96
CA MET A 383 -13.15 -7.45 -2.57
C MET A 383 -13.77 -8.81 -2.24
N VAL A 384 -13.24 -9.92 -2.79
CA VAL A 384 -13.84 -11.24 -2.61
C VAL A 384 -12.94 -12.16 -1.79
N THR A 385 -11.66 -12.33 -2.18
CA THR A 385 -10.78 -13.29 -1.50
C THR A 385 -10.47 -12.88 -0.05
N THR A 386 -10.43 -11.57 0.23
CA THR A 386 -10.14 -11.06 1.58
C THR A 386 -11.27 -11.25 2.59
N ILE A 387 -12.48 -11.56 2.16
CA ILE A 387 -13.62 -11.88 3.05
C ILE A 387 -13.26 -12.98 4.05
N THR A 388 -12.51 -14.00 3.59
CA THR A 388 -12.16 -15.17 4.40
C THR A 388 -10.81 -15.05 5.13
N THR A 389 -10.02 -14.04 4.82
CA THR A 389 -8.65 -13.91 5.32
C THR A 389 -8.43 -12.75 6.28
N LEU A 390 -9.31 -11.76 6.27
CA LEU A 390 -9.23 -10.58 7.13
C LEU A 390 -10.37 -10.55 8.14
N ASP A 391 -10.14 -9.84 9.25
CA ASP A 391 -11.19 -9.55 10.23
C ASP A 391 -12.30 -8.70 9.59
N THR A 392 -13.53 -8.85 10.08
CA THR A 392 -14.71 -8.15 9.57
C THR A 392 -14.51 -6.62 9.50
N ILE A 393 -13.86 -6.03 10.50
CA ILE A 393 -13.60 -4.58 10.56
C ILE A 393 -12.61 -4.18 9.46
N GLU A 394 -11.54 -4.94 9.27
CA GLU A 394 -10.54 -4.69 8.21
C GLU A 394 -11.15 -4.84 6.82
N TYR A 395 -11.98 -5.86 6.63
CA TYR A 395 -12.70 -6.04 5.37
C TYR A 395 -13.67 -4.90 5.07
N LEU A 396 -14.43 -4.46 6.09
CA LEU A 396 -15.34 -3.31 5.95
C LEU A 396 -14.58 -2.02 5.61
N MET A 397 -13.39 -1.83 6.19
CA MET A 397 -12.50 -0.72 5.82
C MET A 397 -12.12 -0.77 4.34
N ILE A 398 -11.77 -1.95 3.79
CA ILE A 398 -11.47 -2.09 2.36
C ILE A 398 -12.65 -1.60 1.51
N LEU A 399 -13.87 -2.06 1.81
CA LEU A 399 -15.05 -1.68 1.05
C LEU A 399 -15.36 -0.17 1.16
N VAL A 400 -15.26 0.40 2.35
CA VAL A 400 -15.52 1.82 2.59
C VAL A 400 -14.48 2.69 1.90
N ILE A 401 -13.19 2.34 1.99
CA ILE A 401 -12.11 3.07 1.31
C ILE A 401 -12.29 2.95 -0.21
N ALA A 402 -12.57 1.75 -0.72
CA ALA A 402 -12.80 1.55 -2.15
C ALA A 402 -14.02 2.34 -2.64
N GLY A 403 -15.15 2.29 -1.95
CA GLY A 403 -16.34 3.04 -2.29
C GLY A 403 -16.12 4.55 -2.26
N THR A 404 -15.42 5.06 -1.23
CA THR A 404 -15.07 6.48 -1.13
C THR A 404 -14.13 6.90 -2.27
N THR A 405 -13.14 6.06 -2.60
CA THR A 405 -12.21 6.33 -3.70
C THR A 405 -12.94 6.40 -5.05
N LEU A 406 -13.89 5.50 -5.29
CA LEU A 406 -14.66 5.45 -6.54
C LEU A 406 -15.64 6.63 -6.66
N TYR A 407 -16.24 7.04 -5.56
CA TYR A 407 -17.26 8.10 -5.56
C TYR A 407 -16.67 9.51 -5.44
N ALA A 408 -15.73 9.72 -4.52
CA ALA A 408 -15.20 11.03 -4.17
C ALA A 408 -13.74 11.24 -4.65
N GLY A 409 -13.11 10.21 -5.22
CA GLY A 409 -11.73 10.27 -5.71
C GLY A 409 -10.68 9.77 -4.72
N PHE A 410 -9.47 9.60 -5.23
CA PHE A 410 -8.36 8.98 -4.50
C PHE A 410 -7.97 9.70 -3.21
N ILE A 411 -8.03 11.03 -3.18
CA ILE A 411 -7.60 11.80 -2.02
C ILE A 411 -8.51 11.60 -0.82
N PHE A 412 -9.82 11.54 -1.05
CA PHE A 412 -10.79 11.31 0.02
C PHE A 412 -10.68 9.87 0.54
N GLY A 413 -10.49 8.90 -0.36
CA GLY A 413 -10.21 7.52 0.02
C GLY A 413 -8.93 7.40 0.84
N LEU A 414 -7.84 8.10 0.44
CA LEU A 414 -6.58 8.13 1.16
C LEU A 414 -6.76 8.73 2.56
N GLY A 415 -7.37 9.92 2.64
CA GLY A 415 -7.62 10.58 3.92
C GLY A 415 -8.41 9.70 4.87
N LEU A 416 -9.51 9.12 4.38
CA LEU A 416 -10.33 8.20 5.15
C LEU A 416 -9.54 6.96 5.58
N GLY A 417 -8.76 6.36 4.66
CA GLY A 417 -7.94 5.19 4.95
C GLY A 417 -6.91 5.44 6.04
N VAL A 418 -6.20 6.56 5.98
CA VAL A 418 -5.22 6.94 7.01
C VAL A 418 -5.90 7.16 8.36
N VAL A 419 -6.99 7.93 8.39
CA VAL A 419 -7.73 8.20 9.65
C VAL A 419 -8.29 6.90 10.24
N ALA A 420 -8.97 6.09 9.43
CA ALA A 420 -9.52 4.81 9.90
C ALA A 420 -8.42 3.83 10.35
N GLY A 421 -7.29 3.79 9.63
CA GLY A 421 -6.13 3.00 10.01
C GLY A 421 -5.53 3.42 11.35
N CYS A 422 -5.38 4.72 11.59
CA CYS A 422 -4.92 5.26 12.88
C CYS A 422 -5.89 4.92 14.02
N ILE A 423 -7.20 5.07 13.79
CA ILE A 423 -8.23 4.71 14.79
C ILE A 423 -8.19 3.23 15.11
N LEU A 424 -8.12 2.37 14.10
CA LEU A 424 -8.06 0.92 14.28
C LEU A 424 -6.79 0.50 15.04
N PHE A 425 -5.66 1.10 14.68
CA PHE A 425 -4.40 0.86 15.38
C PHE A 425 -4.49 1.28 16.86
N ALA A 426 -5.00 2.48 17.15
CA ALA A 426 -5.17 2.97 18.51
C ALA A 426 -6.15 2.09 19.31
N ALA A 427 -7.27 1.66 18.70
CA ALA A 427 -8.23 0.78 19.33
C ALA A 427 -7.62 -0.60 19.66
N ARG A 428 -6.89 -1.21 18.72
CA ARG A 428 -6.21 -2.50 18.96
C ARG A 428 -5.10 -2.40 19.98
N ALA A 429 -4.31 -1.34 19.93
CA ALA A 429 -3.26 -1.10 20.91
C ALA A 429 -3.83 -0.90 22.33
N SER A 430 -5.03 -0.31 22.45
CA SER A 430 -5.70 -0.11 23.75
C SER A 430 -6.17 -1.40 24.42
N ILE A 431 -6.43 -2.46 23.65
CA ILE A 431 -6.87 -3.77 24.19
C ILE A 431 -5.70 -4.52 24.84
N ILE A 432 -4.46 -4.19 24.49
CA ILE A 432 -3.28 -4.84 25.05
C ILE A 432 -3.20 -4.51 26.55
N SER A 433 -3.26 -5.53 27.41
CA SER A 433 -3.12 -5.35 28.85
C SER A 433 -1.72 -4.86 29.20
N ILE A 434 -1.64 -3.72 29.89
CA ILE A 434 -0.40 -3.24 30.49
C ILE A 434 -0.08 -3.93 31.82
N VAL A 435 -1.02 -4.69 32.38
CA VAL A 435 -0.80 -5.49 33.59
C VAL A 435 -0.14 -6.79 33.17
N ARG A 436 1.11 -6.97 33.55
CA ARG A 436 1.89 -8.19 33.34
C ARG A 436 1.52 -9.25 34.36
N SER A 437 1.44 -8.85 35.62
CA SER A 437 1.03 -9.71 36.76
C SER A 437 0.28 -8.89 37.78
N GLN A 438 -0.71 -9.54 38.38
CA GLN A 438 -1.43 -9.07 39.56
C GLN A 438 -1.18 -10.05 40.68
N LEU A 439 -0.64 -9.57 41.79
CA LEU A 439 -0.21 -10.38 42.91
C LEU A 439 -0.82 -9.84 44.21
N SER A 440 -1.06 -10.73 45.16
CA SER A 440 -1.36 -10.37 46.53
C SER A 440 -0.08 -10.12 47.31
N GLY A 441 -0.13 -9.33 48.37
CA GLY A 441 0.99 -9.17 49.29
C GLY A 441 1.50 -10.48 49.88
N GLU A 442 0.69 -11.54 49.88
CA GLU A 442 1.11 -12.87 50.32
C GLU A 442 2.23 -13.48 49.45
N ALA A 443 2.35 -13.03 48.18
CA ALA A 443 3.38 -13.50 47.26
C ALA A 443 4.77 -12.90 47.52
N TYR A 444 4.83 -11.79 48.23
CA TYR A 444 6.08 -11.10 48.59
C TYR A 444 6.09 -10.74 50.04
N ARG A 445 7.19 -11.08 50.72
CA ARG A 445 7.45 -10.67 52.11
C ARG A 445 8.70 -9.81 52.16
N SER A 446 8.78 -8.94 53.18
CA SER A 446 10.02 -8.20 53.44
C SER A 446 11.17 -9.17 53.76
N ARG A 447 12.39 -8.67 53.72
CA ARG A 447 13.58 -9.45 54.03
C ARG A 447 13.94 -9.40 55.52
N ILE A 448 13.13 -8.72 56.31
CA ILE A 448 13.34 -8.58 57.76
C ILE A 448 12.82 -9.84 58.46
N VAL A 449 13.63 -10.40 59.36
CA VAL A 449 13.22 -11.48 60.25
C VAL A 449 12.43 -10.87 61.41
N ARG A 450 11.17 -11.26 61.53
CA ARG A 450 10.24 -10.73 62.53
C ARG A 450 9.93 -11.77 63.60
N SER A 451 9.31 -11.31 64.73
CA SER A 451 8.82 -12.22 65.71
C SER A 451 7.60 -13.02 65.23
N THR A 452 7.32 -14.16 65.87
CA THR A 452 6.19 -15.03 65.48
C THR A 452 4.84 -14.31 65.55
N ASP A 453 4.65 -13.46 66.58
CA ASP A 453 3.41 -12.69 66.78
C ASP A 453 3.24 -11.61 65.69
N GLU A 454 4.33 -10.96 65.26
CA GLU A 454 4.32 -10.01 64.12
C GLU A 454 4.06 -10.70 62.80
N GLU A 455 4.62 -11.91 62.57
CA GLU A 455 4.38 -12.68 61.36
C GLU A 455 2.91 -13.11 61.23
N GLU A 456 2.27 -13.57 62.33
CA GLU A 456 0.87 -13.97 62.33
C GLU A 456 -0.06 -12.78 62.05
N PHE A 457 0.24 -11.60 62.59
CA PHE A 457 -0.47 -10.37 62.27
C PHE A 457 -0.33 -9.98 60.78
N LEU A 458 0.89 -10.00 60.26
CA LEU A 458 1.19 -9.61 58.89
C LEU A 458 0.60 -10.59 57.87
N ASP A 459 0.49 -11.89 58.16
CA ASP A 459 -0.14 -12.87 57.27
C ASP A 459 -1.62 -12.53 57.01
N GLY A 460 -2.32 -11.98 57.98
CA GLY A 460 -3.66 -11.43 57.81
C GLY A 460 -3.67 -10.12 57.00
N ALA A 461 -2.73 -9.23 57.32
CA ALA A 461 -2.64 -7.90 56.71
C ALA A 461 -2.16 -7.92 55.27
N HIS A 462 -1.32 -8.87 54.87
CA HIS A 462 -0.85 -9.01 53.48
C HIS A 462 -1.99 -9.19 52.46
N LYS A 463 -3.15 -9.68 52.87
CA LYS A 463 -4.35 -9.81 52.02
C LYS A 463 -4.90 -8.46 51.57
N THR A 464 -4.59 -7.38 52.28
CA THR A 464 -5.01 -6.02 51.91
C THR A 464 -4.07 -5.32 50.95
N ILE A 465 -2.96 -5.96 50.54
CA ILE A 465 -1.97 -5.44 49.62
C ILE A 465 -2.22 -6.00 48.20
N ARG A 466 -2.27 -5.13 47.22
CA ARG A 466 -2.31 -5.51 45.78
C ARG A 466 -1.08 -4.97 45.05
N ILE A 467 -0.43 -5.84 44.29
CA ILE A 467 0.79 -5.54 43.55
C ILE A 467 0.48 -5.69 42.06
N TYR A 468 0.70 -4.62 41.28
CA TYR A 468 0.58 -4.64 39.85
C TYR A 468 1.94 -4.40 39.21
N GLU A 469 2.43 -5.38 38.46
CA GLU A 469 3.57 -5.20 37.58
C GLU A 469 3.09 -4.70 36.22
N LEU A 470 3.48 -3.47 35.86
CA LEU A 470 3.10 -2.85 34.59
C LEU A 470 4.16 -3.11 33.53
N GLN A 471 3.75 -3.19 32.26
CA GLN A 471 4.65 -3.43 31.13
C GLN A 471 4.28 -2.60 29.88
N GLY A 472 5.27 -2.39 29.01
CA GLY A 472 5.10 -1.75 27.70
C GLY A 472 4.97 -0.24 27.79
N PHE A 473 4.33 0.37 26.80
CA PHE A 473 4.10 1.81 26.73
C PHE A 473 2.72 2.17 27.24
N LEU A 474 2.66 3.04 28.25
CA LEU A 474 1.41 3.52 28.83
C LEU A 474 0.92 4.74 28.03
N PHE A 475 -0.23 4.60 27.38
CA PHE A 475 -0.92 5.68 26.69
C PHE A 475 -2.40 5.72 27.10
N PHE A 476 -3.14 6.72 26.65
CA PHE A 476 -4.49 6.98 27.14
C PHE A 476 -5.41 5.73 27.16
N GLY A 477 -5.36 4.90 26.11
CA GLY A 477 -6.25 3.73 25.98
C GLY A 477 -5.90 2.63 26.97
N THR A 478 -4.62 2.24 27.05
CA THR A 478 -4.17 1.19 27.98
C THR A 478 -4.26 1.63 29.44
N ALA A 479 -3.93 2.91 29.71
CA ALA A 479 -4.04 3.47 31.07
C ALA A 479 -5.49 3.57 31.53
N HIS A 480 -6.44 3.86 30.62
CA HIS A 480 -7.87 3.93 30.96
C HIS A 480 -8.41 2.54 31.38
N ASN A 481 -8.05 1.50 30.65
CA ASN A 481 -8.44 0.13 31.00
C ASN A 481 -7.89 -0.27 32.39
N PHE A 482 -6.64 0.14 32.66
CA PHE A 482 -6.05 -0.09 33.98
C PHE A 482 -6.75 0.71 35.07
N TYR A 483 -7.10 1.97 34.82
CA TYR A 483 -7.91 2.76 35.74
C TYR A 483 -9.24 2.09 36.09
N THR A 484 -9.94 1.58 35.05
CA THR A 484 -11.22 0.88 35.26
C THR A 484 -11.02 -0.36 36.12
N LEU A 485 -9.98 -1.16 35.85
CA LEU A 485 -9.65 -2.35 36.65
C LEU A 485 -9.38 -1.99 38.12
N ILE A 486 -8.59 -0.95 38.38
CA ILE A 486 -8.30 -0.50 39.75
C ILE A 486 -9.57 0.05 40.44
N LYS A 487 -10.35 0.84 39.70
CA LYS A 487 -11.60 1.42 40.20
C LYS A 487 -12.59 0.33 40.59
N ASP A 488 -12.83 -0.65 39.73
CA ASP A 488 -13.75 -1.76 39.97
C ASP A 488 -13.30 -2.58 41.22
N GLN A 489 -12.00 -2.79 41.39
CA GLN A 489 -11.46 -3.45 42.60
C GLN A 489 -11.61 -2.65 43.87
N LEU A 490 -11.44 -1.33 43.81
CA LEU A 490 -11.62 -0.46 44.99
C LEU A 490 -13.11 -0.28 45.37
N GLU A 491 -14.01 -0.38 44.39
CA GLU A 491 -15.46 -0.27 44.57
C GLU A 491 -16.12 -1.63 44.91
N ASP A 492 -15.48 -2.76 44.63
CA ASP A 492 -16.03 -4.10 44.88
C ASP A 492 -15.98 -4.41 46.37
N ASN A 493 -17.14 -4.52 46.99
CA ASN A 493 -17.35 -4.58 48.45
C ASN A 493 -16.76 -5.83 49.13
N GLY A 494 -15.92 -6.59 48.47
CA GLY A 494 -15.33 -7.83 48.96
C GLY A 494 -13.86 -7.76 49.39
N ASP A 495 -13.08 -6.84 48.87
CA ASP A 495 -11.64 -6.75 49.12
C ASP A 495 -11.29 -5.44 49.83
N ASP A 496 -10.89 -5.53 51.09
CA ASP A 496 -10.38 -4.41 51.88
C ASP A 496 -8.93 -4.08 51.43
N VAL A 497 -8.80 -3.44 50.25
CA VAL A 497 -7.49 -3.07 49.66
C VAL A 497 -6.99 -1.79 50.31
N ARG A 498 -5.97 -1.88 51.16
CA ARG A 498 -5.37 -0.73 51.88
C ARG A 498 -4.09 -0.24 51.22
N HIS A 499 -3.37 -1.10 50.51
CA HIS A 499 -2.10 -0.76 49.88
C HIS A 499 -2.07 -1.24 48.44
N LEU A 500 -1.72 -0.31 47.53
CA LEU A 500 -1.56 -0.54 46.10
C LEU A 500 -0.11 -0.31 45.70
N ILE A 501 0.57 -1.32 45.21
CA ILE A 501 1.95 -1.24 44.73
C ILE A 501 1.94 -1.29 43.20
N LEU A 502 2.48 -0.25 42.55
CA LEU A 502 2.59 -0.15 41.09
C LEU A 502 4.06 -0.25 40.65
N SER A 503 4.44 -1.36 40.06
CA SER A 503 5.81 -1.54 39.51
C SER A 503 5.90 -1.10 38.08
N PHE A 504 6.79 -0.14 37.79
CA PHE A 504 7.07 0.39 36.46
C PHE A 504 8.34 -0.24 35.82
N ARG A 505 8.88 -1.27 36.42
CA ARG A 505 10.12 -1.93 36.00
C ARG A 505 10.16 -2.28 34.49
N HIS A 506 9.04 -2.71 33.95
CA HIS A 506 8.92 -3.13 32.55
C HIS A 506 8.18 -2.11 31.68
N VAL A 507 8.00 -0.88 32.18
CA VAL A 507 7.40 0.22 31.43
C VAL A 507 8.44 0.90 30.59
N SER A 508 8.17 0.99 29.27
CA SER A 508 9.07 1.63 28.30
C SER A 508 8.88 3.14 28.19
N GLY A 509 7.74 3.67 28.63
CA GLY A 509 7.43 5.10 28.65
C GLY A 509 5.96 5.36 28.98
N ILE A 510 5.67 6.62 29.33
CA ILE A 510 4.33 7.09 29.73
C ILE A 510 4.02 8.36 28.91
N ASP A 511 2.87 8.43 28.25
CA ASP A 511 2.44 9.65 27.56
C ASP A 511 1.72 10.62 28.52
N ALA A 512 1.53 11.86 28.07
CA ALA A 512 0.89 12.90 28.88
C ALA A 512 -0.57 12.58 29.26
N SER A 513 -1.28 11.80 28.44
CA SER A 513 -2.66 11.40 28.71
C SER A 513 -2.72 10.29 29.75
N ALA A 514 -1.78 9.32 29.69
CA ALA A 514 -1.64 8.28 30.70
C ALA A 514 -1.24 8.86 32.06
N GLU A 515 -0.39 9.91 32.11
CA GLU A 515 -0.10 10.64 33.34
C GLU A 515 -1.39 11.15 34.03
N GLN A 516 -2.30 11.76 33.27
CA GLN A 516 -3.59 12.24 33.81
C GLN A 516 -4.47 11.11 34.31
N ILE A 517 -4.43 9.96 33.66
CA ILE A 517 -5.20 8.79 34.08
C ILE A 517 -4.57 8.18 35.34
N LEU A 518 -3.24 8.10 35.43
CA LEU A 518 -2.56 7.71 36.66
C LEU A 518 -2.97 8.62 37.82
N GLN A 519 -3.07 9.94 37.61
CA GLN A 519 -3.57 10.86 38.64
C GLN A 519 -4.99 10.51 39.09
N LYS A 520 -5.87 10.04 38.16
CA LYS A 520 -7.20 9.55 38.55
C LYS A 520 -7.14 8.26 39.40
N ILE A 521 -6.19 7.36 39.11
CA ILE A 521 -5.96 6.16 39.93
C ILE A 521 -5.57 6.57 41.33
N PHE A 522 -4.65 7.51 41.46
CA PHE A 522 -4.22 8.01 42.78
C PHE A 522 -5.36 8.67 43.56
N TYR A 523 -6.19 9.47 42.87
CA TYR A 523 -7.35 10.09 43.49
C TYR A 523 -8.42 9.06 43.91
N ALA A 524 -8.64 8.03 43.08
CA ALA A 524 -9.55 6.94 43.45
C ALA A 524 -9.06 6.15 44.65
N ALA A 525 -7.75 5.87 44.71
CA ALA A 525 -7.14 5.21 45.86
C ALA A 525 -7.28 6.06 47.14
N ASP A 526 -7.02 7.36 47.08
CA ASP A 526 -7.18 8.30 48.21
C ASP A 526 -8.63 8.31 48.74
N LYS A 527 -9.62 8.34 47.83
CA LYS A 527 -11.04 8.29 48.19
C LYS A 527 -11.41 7.03 48.99
N HIS A 528 -10.72 5.91 48.79
CA HIS A 528 -10.94 4.64 49.45
C HIS A 528 -9.93 4.37 50.59
N ASN A 529 -9.19 5.39 51.05
CA ASN A 529 -8.14 5.27 52.06
C ASN A 529 -7.06 4.22 51.71
N CYS A 530 -6.79 4.06 50.41
CA CYS A 530 -5.77 3.14 49.91
C CYS A 530 -4.47 3.90 49.61
N THR A 531 -3.37 3.47 50.21
CA THR A 531 -2.05 4.06 49.96
C THR A 531 -1.45 3.49 48.66
N VAL A 532 -0.82 4.35 47.83
CA VAL A 532 -0.19 3.92 46.59
C VAL A 532 1.32 4.08 46.69
N SER A 533 2.04 2.99 46.45
CA SER A 533 3.50 2.96 46.36
C SER A 533 3.92 2.67 44.92
N THR A 534 5.01 3.30 44.43
CA THR A 534 5.55 3.08 43.10
C THR A 534 6.93 2.42 43.16
N ILE A 535 7.28 1.62 42.20
CA ILE A 535 8.56 0.92 42.12
C ILE A 535 9.20 1.15 40.75
N GLU A 536 10.51 1.46 40.78
CA GLU A 536 11.34 1.62 39.59
C GLU A 536 10.71 2.53 38.51
N LEU A 537 10.16 3.66 38.90
CA LEU A 537 9.60 4.63 37.97
C LEU A 537 10.72 5.14 37.02
N PRO A 538 10.50 5.16 35.68
CA PRO A 538 11.54 5.61 34.74
C PRO A 538 12.06 7.01 35.08
N LYS A 539 13.38 7.20 35.12
CA LYS A 539 14.02 8.48 35.50
C LYS A 539 13.49 9.67 34.71
N ARG A 540 13.17 9.49 33.43
CA ARG A 540 12.61 10.52 32.58
C ARG A 540 11.23 10.99 33.03
N ASP A 541 10.43 10.08 33.56
CA ASP A 541 9.04 10.31 33.95
C ASP A 541 8.89 10.60 35.44
N GLN A 542 9.95 10.34 36.28
CA GLN A 542 9.96 10.62 37.73
C GLN A 542 9.56 12.05 38.03
N ILE A 543 10.10 13.04 37.30
CA ILE A 543 9.79 14.46 37.55
C ILE A 543 8.32 14.77 37.25
N ARG A 544 7.74 14.13 36.28
CA ARG A 544 6.36 14.37 35.87
C ARG A 544 5.40 13.70 36.86
N VAL A 545 5.64 12.44 37.16
CA VAL A 545 4.82 11.69 38.14
C VAL A 545 5.01 12.24 39.55
N ALA A 546 6.21 12.65 39.95
CA ALA A 546 6.43 13.34 41.21
C ALA A 546 5.63 14.65 41.38
N ARG A 547 5.45 15.42 40.30
CA ARG A 547 4.54 16.58 40.30
C ARG A 547 3.08 16.17 40.50
N LEU A 548 2.65 15.05 39.96
CA LEU A 548 1.33 14.49 40.15
C LEU A 548 1.16 14.01 41.60
N LEU A 549 2.20 13.39 42.17
CA LEU A 549 2.23 12.91 43.54
C LEU A 549 2.09 14.04 44.60
N HIS A 550 2.67 15.22 44.33
CA HIS A 550 2.56 16.38 45.27
C HIS A 550 1.15 17.01 45.33
N ARG A 551 0.23 16.61 44.50
CA ARG A 551 -1.15 17.13 44.48
C ARG A 551 -2.16 16.26 45.28
N SER A 552 -1.78 15.07 45.66
CA SER A 552 -2.63 14.16 46.46
C SER A 552 -2.03 13.92 47.85
N PRO A 553 -2.77 14.21 48.95
CA PRO A 553 -2.28 14.03 50.30
C PRO A 553 -1.95 12.58 50.68
N ALA A 554 -2.60 11.61 50.01
CA ALA A 554 -2.38 10.17 50.26
C ALA A 554 -1.08 9.65 49.60
N LEU A 555 -0.43 10.47 48.80
CA LEU A 555 0.79 10.08 48.12
C LEU A 555 1.99 10.61 48.89
N ILE A 556 2.60 9.72 49.65
CA ILE A 556 3.83 10.01 50.34
C ILE A 556 4.92 10.22 49.23
N ALA A 557 5.46 11.44 49.13
CA ALA A 557 6.43 11.83 48.09
C ALA A 557 7.71 10.97 48.09
N ASP A 558 7.96 10.21 49.14
CA ASP A 558 9.12 9.35 49.32
C ASP A 558 8.86 7.86 48.97
N HIS A 559 7.70 7.51 48.39
CA HIS A 559 7.31 6.11 48.14
C HIS A 559 7.62 5.63 46.73
N ASN A 560 8.73 6.05 46.12
CA ASN A 560 9.28 5.40 44.93
C ASN A 560 10.47 4.52 45.37
N TYR A 561 10.23 3.23 45.43
CA TYR A 561 11.19 2.25 45.92
C TYR A 561 12.03 1.67 44.77
N ALA A 562 13.24 1.21 45.09
CA ALA A 562 14.11 0.56 44.13
C ALA A 562 13.69 -0.90 43.84
N ALA A 563 13.05 -1.55 44.81
CA ALA A 563 12.59 -2.93 44.65
C ALA A 563 11.26 -3.16 45.39
N ILE A 564 10.55 -4.24 45.01
CA ILE A 564 9.28 -4.65 45.63
C ILE A 564 9.50 -4.94 47.14
N TYR A 565 10.63 -5.54 47.50
CA TYR A 565 10.95 -5.87 48.89
C TYR A 565 11.08 -4.63 49.79
N ASP A 566 11.64 -3.53 49.23
CA ASP A 566 11.80 -2.27 49.98
C ASP A 566 10.43 -1.61 50.24
N ALA A 567 9.52 -1.69 49.25
CA ALA A 567 8.15 -1.22 49.40
C ALA A 567 7.36 -2.07 50.43
N MET A 568 7.51 -3.39 50.37
CA MET A 568 6.88 -4.30 51.31
C MET A 568 7.37 -4.04 52.75
N GLU A 569 8.69 -3.84 52.96
CA GLU A 569 9.28 -3.51 54.25
C GLU A 569 8.67 -2.24 54.83
N ALA A 570 8.58 -1.17 54.05
CA ALA A 570 7.99 0.09 54.51
C ALA A 570 6.49 -0.03 54.83
N ILE A 571 5.74 -0.81 54.07
CA ILE A 571 4.31 -1.06 54.29
C ILE A 571 4.11 -1.92 55.56
N GLU A 572 4.86 -3.00 55.71
CA GLU A 572 4.81 -3.86 56.91
C GLU A 572 5.16 -3.09 58.19
N GLU A 573 6.20 -2.21 58.13
CA GLU A 573 6.53 -1.34 59.27
C GLU A 573 5.41 -0.35 59.61
N SER A 574 4.71 0.19 58.59
CA SER A 574 3.56 1.07 58.80
C SER A 574 2.41 0.32 59.48
N MET A 575 2.11 -0.90 59.01
CA MET A 575 1.05 -1.75 59.58
C MET A 575 1.30 -2.18 61.01
N LEU A 576 2.57 -2.39 61.39
CA LEU A 576 2.95 -2.75 62.74
C LEU A 576 2.93 -1.55 63.73
N ARG A 577 2.93 -0.31 63.19
CA ARG A 577 2.83 0.92 64.01
C ARG A 577 1.39 1.38 64.24
N GLU A 578 0.45 0.98 63.38
CA GLU A 578 -0.99 1.21 63.56
C GLU A 578 -1.59 0.24 64.56
#